data_556e8a327dd7c3b63c893382cb803ba7
#
_entry.id   556e8a327dd7c3b63c893382cb803ba7
#
_cell.length_a   1.000
_cell.length_b   1.000
_cell.length_c   1.000
_cell.angle_alpha   90.00
_cell.angle_beta   90.00
_cell.angle_gamma   90.00
#
_symmetry.space_group_name_H-M   'P 1'
#
loop_
_entity.id
_entity.type
_entity.pdbx_description
1 polymer ?
#
loop_
_entity_poly.entity_id
_entity_poly.type
_entity_poly.pdbx_seq_one_letter_code
_entity_poly.pdbx_strand_id
1 'polypeptide(L)'
;MTAARTPLHARTVPLDYGPDALEFDGSPTVLFDRPGLTLVGWGTALLVPARDAAAALAAIPCDDAVNVLGSGPVALGALPFTDAFDGHVVVPRFTMGTSRDADGVTRRWATAVGPADIALPDTGELFDAVIWQYGTTPAEPAPAASAADLTTAMDSAGYAAMVADAVRAMAQPEATLRKVVLSRPVEVHLGGALSLAAALRRLRAGEPNCTIFSMPVPAGTFFGASPELLVARHGTKVSSHPLAGTVPRGDTARTDADAQRDLAGSTKNRAEHRYVVDAIAAGLGPFCEELSVPTEPSVVAFRSVAHLGTRLEGRLGARPVGVLELLRPLHPTPAVGGTPRPEALSFIAGHEAGERGHWAGPVGWVGAGGDGEWMIGIRSAQLDANGTTLRLRAGGGVVADSDPDAEAAEANVKLATVLDAVVPGASVQLR
;
A
#
# COMPACT_ATOMS: atom_id res chain seq x y z
N MET A 1 -6.00 19.78 -30.65
CA MET A 1 -5.47 20.98 -29.97
C MET A 1 -5.59 20.72 -28.48
N THR A 2 -4.51 20.37 -27.80
CA THR A 2 -4.46 20.23 -26.34
C THR A 2 -4.56 21.63 -25.78
N ALA A 3 -5.60 21.93 -25.01
CA ALA A 3 -5.69 23.20 -24.28
C ALA A 3 -4.40 23.35 -23.45
N ALA A 4 -3.73 24.49 -23.57
CA ALA A 4 -2.56 24.80 -22.79
C ALA A 4 -2.96 24.74 -21.31
N ARG A 5 -2.41 23.78 -20.56
CA ARG A 5 -2.63 23.69 -19.11
C ARG A 5 -2.04 24.94 -18.48
N THR A 6 -2.80 25.63 -17.65
CA THR A 6 -2.30 26.75 -16.85
C THR A 6 -1.10 26.25 -16.02
N PRO A 7 0.06 26.93 -16.07
CA PRO A 7 1.19 26.58 -15.23
C PRO A 7 0.78 26.57 -13.75
N LEU A 8 1.34 25.63 -13.00
CA LEU A 8 1.12 25.53 -11.56
C LEU A 8 2.33 26.07 -10.80
N HIS A 9 2.11 26.52 -9.58
CA HIS A 9 3.14 26.80 -8.60
C HIS A 9 2.74 26.23 -7.24
N ALA A 10 3.69 26.11 -6.33
CA ALA A 10 3.48 25.59 -4.99
C ALA A 10 4.15 26.47 -3.93
N ARG A 11 3.57 26.46 -2.75
CA ARG A 11 4.17 27.06 -1.55
C ARG A 11 4.03 26.12 -0.38
N THR A 12 5.11 25.92 0.35
CA THR A 12 5.14 25.09 1.57
C THR A 12 5.58 25.94 2.75
N VAL A 13 4.82 25.86 3.83
CA VAL A 13 5.01 26.64 5.05
C VAL A 13 5.03 25.73 6.26
N PRO A 14 5.84 26.05 7.31
CA PRO A 14 5.83 25.29 8.54
C PRO A 14 4.52 25.52 9.29
N LEU A 15 4.11 24.52 10.07
CA LEU A 15 2.97 24.58 10.99
C LEU A 15 3.46 24.31 12.41
N ASP A 16 3.09 25.18 13.35
CA ASP A 16 3.37 24.99 14.78
C ASP A 16 2.46 23.91 15.38
N TYR A 17 1.26 23.78 14.85
CA TYR A 17 0.24 22.81 15.23
C TYR A 17 -0.40 22.20 13.97
N GLY A 18 -0.83 20.96 14.09
CA GLY A 18 -1.66 20.30 13.08
C GLY A 18 -2.49 19.21 13.76
N PRO A 19 -3.80 19.14 13.49
CA PRO A 19 -4.62 18.03 13.96
C PRO A 19 -4.13 16.71 13.36
N ASP A 20 -4.49 15.62 14.00
CA ASP A 20 -4.27 14.29 13.42
C ASP A 20 -5.02 14.20 12.08
N ALA A 21 -4.32 13.68 11.07
CA ALA A 21 -4.87 13.53 9.71
C ALA A 21 -6.21 12.78 9.64
N LEU A 22 -6.49 11.94 10.63
CA LEU A 22 -7.73 11.17 10.73
C LEU A 22 -8.79 11.79 11.66
N GLU A 23 -8.53 12.96 12.24
CA GLU A 23 -9.50 13.72 13.04
C GLU A 23 -10.41 14.63 12.20
N PHE A 24 -10.11 14.80 10.91
CA PHE A 24 -10.97 15.55 10.00
C PHE A 24 -12.23 14.78 9.65
N ASP A 25 -13.37 15.47 9.71
CA ASP A 25 -14.69 14.90 9.37
C ASP A 25 -14.85 14.66 7.85
N GLY A 26 -14.16 15.47 7.05
CA GLY A 26 -14.07 15.29 5.61
C GLY A 26 -13.04 14.24 5.25
N SER A 27 -13.46 13.21 4.52
CA SER A 27 -12.52 12.23 3.98
C SER A 27 -11.50 12.93 3.08
N PRO A 28 -10.19 12.79 3.34
CA PRO A 28 -9.16 13.34 2.46
C PRO A 28 -9.25 12.70 1.08
N THR A 29 -8.84 13.44 0.05
CA THR A 29 -8.72 12.89 -1.31
C THR A 29 -7.66 11.79 -1.34
N VAL A 30 -6.54 11.99 -0.63
CA VAL A 30 -5.43 11.04 -0.50
C VAL A 30 -4.90 11.01 0.92
N LEU A 31 -4.51 9.82 1.38
CA LEU A 31 -3.86 9.61 2.67
C LEU A 31 -2.73 8.59 2.52
N PHE A 32 -1.58 8.91 3.07
CA PHE A 32 -0.47 7.99 3.31
C PHE A 32 0.06 8.26 4.72
N ASP A 33 -0.16 7.32 5.64
CA ASP A 33 0.16 7.48 7.06
C ASP A 33 0.89 6.26 7.60
N ARG A 34 2.13 6.44 8.00
CA ARG A 34 2.96 5.43 8.62
C ARG A 34 3.75 5.99 9.80
N PRO A 35 4.30 5.15 10.69
CA PRO A 35 5.18 5.63 11.74
C PRO A 35 6.28 6.55 11.19
N GLY A 36 6.29 7.80 11.62
CA GLY A 36 7.29 8.80 11.25
C GLY A 36 7.02 9.62 9.98
N LEU A 37 5.96 9.34 9.22
CA LEU A 37 5.55 10.18 8.09
C LEU A 37 4.05 10.08 7.85
N THR A 38 3.38 11.22 7.84
CA THR A 38 1.98 11.35 7.42
C THR A 38 1.89 12.37 6.30
N LEU A 39 1.23 12.02 5.21
CA LEU A 39 0.84 12.91 4.12
C LEU A 39 -0.67 12.78 3.91
N VAL A 40 -1.38 13.87 4.03
CA VAL A 40 -2.82 13.93 3.80
C VAL A 40 -3.13 15.07 2.85
N GLY A 41 -3.94 14.80 1.82
CA GLY A 41 -4.20 15.77 0.76
C GLY A 41 -5.67 15.92 0.42
N TRP A 42 -6.07 17.15 0.06
CA TRP A 42 -7.43 17.51 -0.33
C TRP A 42 -7.45 18.20 -1.68
N GLY A 43 -8.51 17.90 -2.44
CA GLY A 43 -8.70 18.40 -3.79
C GLY A 43 -7.65 17.89 -4.76
N THR A 44 -7.84 18.17 -6.03
CA THR A 44 -6.92 17.75 -7.11
C THR A 44 -6.43 19.00 -7.87
N ALA A 45 -5.14 19.31 -7.73
CA ALA A 45 -4.49 20.31 -8.58
C ALA A 45 -4.11 19.70 -9.94
N LEU A 46 -3.65 18.44 -9.91
CA LEU A 46 -3.25 17.73 -11.12
C LEU A 46 -3.49 16.23 -10.96
N LEU A 47 -4.00 15.61 -12.02
CA LEU A 47 -4.08 14.15 -12.18
C LEU A 47 -3.20 13.77 -13.36
N VAL A 48 -2.21 12.90 -13.13
CA VAL A 48 -1.24 12.51 -14.17
C VAL A 48 -0.99 11.00 -14.14
N PRO A 49 -0.66 10.39 -15.31
CA PRO A 49 -0.14 9.03 -15.32
C PRO A 49 1.12 8.92 -14.47
N ALA A 50 1.29 7.81 -13.76
CA ALA A 50 2.46 7.61 -12.90
C ALA A 50 3.79 7.74 -13.66
N ARG A 51 3.84 7.31 -14.93
CA ARG A 51 5.02 7.47 -15.81
C ARG A 51 5.46 8.92 -16.02
N ASP A 52 4.53 9.88 -15.91
CA ASP A 52 4.76 11.30 -16.15
C ASP A 52 4.89 12.11 -14.85
N ALA A 53 4.67 11.49 -13.68
CA ALA A 53 4.57 12.17 -12.39
C ALA A 53 5.84 12.95 -12.03
N ALA A 54 7.02 12.35 -12.22
CA ALA A 54 8.29 13.02 -11.91
C ALA A 54 8.50 14.29 -12.74
N ALA A 55 8.23 14.24 -14.06
CA ALA A 55 8.32 15.41 -14.94
C ALA A 55 7.26 16.48 -14.59
N ALA A 56 6.04 16.04 -14.27
CA ALA A 56 4.97 16.95 -13.89
C ALA A 56 5.28 17.69 -12.58
N LEU A 57 5.80 17.01 -11.58
CA LEU A 57 6.21 17.61 -10.30
C LEU A 57 7.40 18.55 -10.46
N ALA A 58 8.42 18.18 -11.25
CA ALA A 58 9.57 19.03 -11.54
C ALA A 58 9.19 20.34 -12.27
N ALA A 59 8.07 20.35 -12.98
CA ALA A 59 7.53 21.53 -13.66
C ALA A 59 6.73 22.48 -12.75
N ILE A 60 6.56 22.15 -11.44
CA ILE A 60 5.87 22.99 -10.45
C ILE A 60 6.91 23.71 -9.60
N PRO A 61 7.23 25.00 -9.85
CA PRO A 61 8.07 25.78 -8.96
C PRO A 61 7.49 25.81 -7.55
N CYS A 62 8.33 25.62 -6.54
CA CYS A 62 7.90 25.60 -5.15
C CYS A 62 8.78 26.49 -4.28
N ASP A 63 8.13 27.36 -3.49
CA ASP A 63 8.75 28.04 -2.35
C ASP A 63 8.54 27.13 -1.13
N ASP A 64 9.58 26.33 -0.78
CA ASP A 64 9.52 25.38 0.34
C ASP A 64 10.37 25.91 1.50
N ALA A 65 9.71 26.49 2.51
CA ALA A 65 10.33 26.99 3.73
C ALA A 65 10.66 25.89 4.74
N VAL A 66 10.28 24.63 4.51
CA VAL A 66 10.43 23.51 5.45
C VAL A 66 11.55 22.57 5.04
N ASN A 67 11.60 22.20 3.77
CA ASN A 67 12.62 21.39 3.15
C ASN A 67 12.93 20.07 3.88
N VAL A 68 11.90 19.24 4.09
CA VAL A 68 11.99 17.91 4.70
C VAL A 68 11.38 16.85 3.79
N LEU A 69 11.54 15.59 4.14
CA LEU A 69 10.93 14.47 3.41
C LEU A 69 9.42 14.65 3.30
N GLY A 70 8.90 14.67 2.08
CA GLY A 70 7.47 14.84 1.80
C GLY A 70 6.96 16.28 1.82
N SER A 71 7.83 17.29 2.08
CA SER A 71 7.48 18.70 1.86
C SER A 71 7.54 19.06 0.37
N GLY A 72 6.94 20.20 0.01
CA GLY A 72 6.77 20.58 -1.39
C GLY A 72 5.62 19.85 -2.08
N PRO A 73 5.52 20.00 -3.43
CA PRO A 73 4.51 19.29 -4.19
C PRO A 73 4.81 17.78 -4.24
N VAL A 74 3.81 16.98 -3.92
CA VAL A 74 3.85 15.51 -3.93
C VAL A 74 2.73 14.96 -4.79
N ALA A 75 2.94 13.80 -5.39
CA ALA A 75 1.91 13.03 -6.05
C ALA A 75 1.69 11.71 -5.32
N LEU A 76 0.44 11.39 -5.00
CA LEU A 76 0.05 10.17 -4.30
C LEU A 76 -0.93 9.35 -5.14
N GLY A 77 -0.87 8.02 -5.02
CA GLY A 77 -1.82 7.16 -5.73
C GLY A 77 -1.69 5.69 -5.41
N ALA A 78 -2.67 4.95 -5.91
CA ALA A 78 -2.63 3.51 -6.02
C ALA A 78 -2.55 3.14 -7.50
N LEU A 79 -1.59 2.31 -7.85
CA LEU A 79 -1.37 1.87 -9.21
C LEU A 79 -1.97 0.47 -9.40
N PRO A 80 -2.50 0.13 -10.58
CA PRO A 80 -3.03 -1.20 -10.83
C PRO A 80 -1.94 -2.28 -10.77
N PHE A 81 -2.35 -3.51 -10.50
CA PHE A 81 -1.44 -4.67 -10.46
C PHE A 81 -0.79 -4.94 -11.83
N THR A 82 -1.57 -4.86 -12.90
CA THR A 82 -1.09 -4.90 -14.29
C THR A 82 -0.95 -3.50 -14.85
N ASP A 83 0.04 -3.28 -15.70
CA ASP A 83 0.28 -1.98 -16.35
C ASP A 83 0.35 -0.80 -15.36
N ALA A 84 1.01 -1.03 -14.22
CA ALA A 84 1.03 -0.12 -13.07
C ALA A 84 1.34 1.34 -13.45
N PHE A 85 2.24 1.57 -14.42
CA PHE A 85 2.67 2.92 -14.82
C PHE A 85 1.67 3.66 -15.73
N ASP A 86 0.60 3.00 -16.17
CA ASP A 86 -0.55 3.62 -16.82
C ASP A 86 -1.60 4.10 -15.81
N GLY A 87 -1.50 3.64 -14.56
CA GLY A 87 -2.27 4.18 -13.45
C GLY A 87 -1.97 5.65 -13.18
N HIS A 88 -2.88 6.34 -12.49
CA HIS A 88 -2.79 7.77 -12.24
C HIS A 88 -2.44 8.06 -10.79
N VAL A 89 -1.74 9.18 -10.59
CA VAL A 89 -1.44 9.77 -9.28
C VAL A 89 -2.01 11.17 -9.20
N VAL A 90 -2.36 11.59 -8.00
CA VAL A 90 -2.98 12.88 -7.69
C VAL A 90 -1.92 13.79 -7.07
N VAL A 91 -1.76 14.99 -7.60
CA VAL A 91 -1.13 16.11 -6.90
C VAL A 91 -2.25 16.88 -6.20
N PRO A 92 -2.32 16.87 -4.86
CA PRO A 92 -3.37 17.57 -4.13
C PRO A 92 -3.26 19.09 -4.28
N ARG A 93 -4.40 19.78 -4.13
CA ARG A 93 -4.40 21.27 -3.99
C ARG A 93 -3.80 21.68 -2.65
N PHE A 94 -4.11 20.91 -1.62
CA PHE A 94 -3.57 21.11 -0.27
C PHE A 94 -3.01 19.78 0.23
N THR A 95 -1.83 19.83 0.80
CA THR A 95 -1.23 18.71 1.51
C THR A 95 -0.82 19.17 2.90
N MET A 96 -1.24 18.46 3.92
CA MET A 96 -0.66 18.56 5.25
C MET A 96 0.29 17.39 5.44
N GLY A 97 1.46 17.69 5.96
CA GLY A 97 2.48 16.70 6.24
C GLY A 97 3.00 16.77 7.65
N THR A 98 3.36 15.62 8.18
CA THR A 98 4.08 15.48 9.44
C THR A 98 5.21 14.48 9.22
N SER A 99 6.44 14.84 9.57
CA SER A 99 7.56 13.90 9.58
C SER A 99 8.26 13.93 10.93
N ARG A 100 8.82 12.78 11.30
CA ARG A 100 9.66 12.65 12.48
C ARG A 100 11.03 12.12 12.05
N ASP A 101 12.07 12.90 12.33
CA ASP A 101 13.44 12.52 12.00
C ASP A 101 14.02 11.49 12.99
N ALA A 102 15.25 11.05 12.75
CA ALA A 102 15.94 10.06 13.58
C ALA A 102 16.20 10.55 15.01
N ASP A 103 16.31 11.87 15.21
CA ASP A 103 16.53 12.50 16.51
C ASP A 103 15.19 12.71 17.27
N GLY A 104 14.08 12.31 16.66
CA GLY A 104 12.74 12.38 17.24
C GLY A 104 12.08 13.75 17.09
N VAL A 105 12.66 14.68 16.33
CA VAL A 105 12.08 16.01 16.07
C VAL A 105 10.93 15.86 15.09
N THR A 106 9.76 16.33 15.49
CA THR A 106 8.57 16.33 14.63
C THR A 106 8.46 17.67 13.91
N ARG A 107 8.38 17.62 12.59
CA ARG A 107 8.11 18.79 11.74
C ARG A 107 6.76 18.64 11.10
N ARG A 108 6.01 19.75 11.03
CA ARG A 108 4.70 19.81 10.39
C ARG A 108 4.70 20.91 9.34
N TRP A 109 3.96 20.71 8.29
CA TRP A 109 3.85 21.69 7.20
C TRP A 109 2.51 21.60 6.50
N ALA A 110 2.20 22.66 5.76
CA ALA A 110 1.17 22.68 4.74
C ALA A 110 1.76 23.10 3.41
N THR A 111 1.35 22.43 2.33
CA THR A 111 1.70 22.76 0.96
C THR A 111 0.43 23.11 0.19
N ALA A 112 0.40 24.27 -0.47
CA ALA A 112 -0.61 24.63 -1.45
C ALA A 112 -0.05 24.48 -2.87
N VAL A 113 -0.89 23.99 -3.80
CA VAL A 113 -0.61 23.92 -5.24
C VAL A 113 -1.77 24.55 -6.01
N GLY A 114 -1.48 25.54 -6.82
CA GLY A 114 -2.49 26.27 -7.60
C GLY A 114 -1.96 26.88 -8.88
N PRO A 115 -2.85 27.53 -9.67
CA PRO A 115 -2.46 28.22 -10.89
C PRO A 115 -1.43 29.33 -10.63
N ALA A 116 -0.44 29.46 -11.51
CA ALA A 116 0.68 30.40 -11.33
C ALA A 116 0.27 31.88 -11.40
N ASP A 117 -0.90 32.18 -11.93
CA ASP A 117 -1.50 33.51 -12.04
C ASP A 117 -2.39 33.90 -10.83
N ILE A 118 -2.56 32.97 -9.87
CA ILE A 118 -3.35 33.18 -8.65
C ILE A 118 -2.43 33.14 -7.45
N ALA A 119 -2.47 34.16 -6.59
CA ALA A 119 -1.72 34.14 -5.34
C ALA A 119 -2.16 32.96 -4.47
N LEU A 120 -1.20 32.19 -3.97
CA LEU A 120 -1.50 31.15 -3.00
C LEU A 120 -1.75 31.79 -1.63
N PRO A 121 -2.71 31.28 -0.86
CA PRO A 121 -3.02 31.78 0.47
C PRO A 121 -1.81 31.70 1.40
N ASP A 122 -1.74 32.55 2.39
CA ASP A 122 -0.73 32.45 3.43
C ASP A 122 -1.01 31.26 4.39
N THR A 123 -0.13 31.05 5.36
CA THR A 123 -0.19 29.87 6.26
C THR A 123 -1.49 29.79 7.06
N GLY A 124 -1.96 30.95 7.61
CA GLY A 124 -3.20 30.99 8.40
C GLY A 124 -4.42 30.77 7.53
N GLU A 125 -4.48 31.45 6.39
CA GLU A 125 -5.56 31.31 5.40
C GLU A 125 -5.63 29.89 4.82
N LEU A 126 -4.48 29.24 4.61
CA LEU A 126 -4.40 27.84 4.15
C LEU A 126 -5.00 26.88 5.16
N PHE A 127 -4.61 27.03 6.42
CA PHE A 127 -5.10 26.19 7.48
C PHE A 127 -6.60 26.41 7.70
N ASP A 128 -7.04 27.66 7.73
CA ASP A 128 -8.45 28.02 7.88
C ASP A 128 -9.29 27.54 6.69
N ALA A 129 -8.77 27.62 5.46
CA ALA A 129 -9.48 27.15 4.26
C ALA A 129 -9.65 25.62 4.27
N VAL A 130 -8.65 24.86 4.69
CA VAL A 130 -8.76 23.39 4.83
C VAL A 130 -9.76 23.05 5.92
N ILE A 131 -9.66 23.70 7.07
CA ILE A 131 -10.58 23.51 8.19
C ILE A 131 -12.00 23.91 7.82
N TRP A 132 -12.19 25.05 7.17
CA TRP A 132 -13.50 25.55 6.75
C TRP A 132 -14.16 24.69 5.67
N GLN A 133 -13.38 24.23 4.72
CA GLN A 133 -13.91 23.49 3.55
C GLN A 133 -14.12 22.01 3.85
N TYR A 134 -13.34 21.42 4.76
CA TYR A 134 -13.32 19.98 5.02
C TYR A 134 -13.67 19.59 6.47
N GLY A 135 -14.00 20.57 7.32
CA GLY A 135 -14.59 20.41 8.65
C GLY A 135 -13.61 20.07 9.77
N THR A 136 -13.90 20.60 10.97
CA THR A 136 -13.20 20.32 12.22
C THR A 136 -14.11 19.77 13.30
N THR A 137 -15.29 19.33 12.95
CA THR A 137 -16.10 18.64 13.94
C THR A 137 -15.42 17.31 14.20
N PRO A 138 -14.98 17.01 15.44
CA PRO A 138 -14.58 15.65 15.76
C PRO A 138 -15.77 14.76 15.37
N ALA A 139 -15.56 13.90 14.38
CA ALA A 139 -16.62 13.01 13.97
C ALA A 139 -17.04 12.21 15.19
N GLU A 140 -18.31 12.35 15.62
CA GLU A 140 -18.87 11.38 16.54
C GLU A 140 -18.54 9.98 16.01
N PRO A 141 -18.20 9.02 16.87
CA PRO A 141 -17.87 7.68 16.41
C PRO A 141 -19.08 7.16 15.63
N ALA A 142 -19.01 7.29 14.30
CA ALA A 142 -20.04 6.77 13.42
C ALA A 142 -20.23 5.29 13.75
N PRO A 143 -21.47 4.81 13.91
CA PRO A 143 -21.71 3.40 14.14
C PRO A 143 -21.01 2.59 13.04
N ALA A 144 -20.39 1.48 13.41
CA ALA A 144 -19.76 0.62 12.45
C ALA A 144 -20.80 0.17 11.42
N ALA A 145 -20.47 0.25 10.14
CA ALA A 145 -21.35 -0.30 9.11
C ALA A 145 -21.59 -1.79 9.40
N SER A 146 -22.84 -2.26 9.25
CA SER A 146 -23.15 -3.68 9.30
C SER A 146 -23.01 -4.28 7.90
N ALA A 147 -22.49 -5.51 7.79
CA ALA A 147 -22.63 -6.26 6.56
C ALA A 147 -24.10 -6.65 6.38
N ALA A 148 -24.67 -6.32 5.23
CA ALA A 148 -26.02 -6.76 4.86
C ALA A 148 -25.95 -8.10 4.11
N ASP A 149 -24.92 -8.29 3.28
CA ASP A 149 -24.70 -9.51 2.52
C ASP A 149 -23.21 -9.65 2.16
N LEU A 150 -22.73 -10.89 2.09
CA LEU A 150 -21.37 -11.22 1.67
C LEU A 150 -21.46 -12.21 0.52
N THR A 151 -20.91 -11.82 -0.62
CA THR A 151 -20.86 -12.64 -1.83
C THR A 151 -19.44 -12.90 -2.25
N THR A 152 -19.21 -14.04 -2.89
CA THR A 152 -17.89 -14.37 -3.46
C THR A 152 -18.08 -15.12 -4.78
N ALA A 153 -17.27 -14.74 -5.76
CA ALA A 153 -17.19 -15.48 -7.02
C ALA A 153 -16.41 -16.81 -6.87
N MET A 154 -15.72 -16.99 -5.73
CA MET A 154 -14.94 -18.18 -5.42
C MET A 154 -14.94 -18.40 -3.91
N ASP A 155 -15.50 -19.50 -3.44
CA ASP A 155 -15.47 -19.90 -2.04
C ASP A 155 -14.11 -20.49 -1.61
N SER A 156 -13.98 -20.90 -0.35
CA SER A 156 -12.74 -21.51 0.15
C SER A 156 -12.39 -22.80 -0.54
N ALA A 157 -13.39 -23.62 -0.92
CA ALA A 157 -13.15 -24.88 -1.62
C ALA A 157 -12.67 -24.66 -3.07
N GLY A 158 -13.25 -23.69 -3.77
CA GLY A 158 -12.79 -23.26 -5.09
C GLY A 158 -11.36 -22.70 -5.06
N TYR A 159 -11.03 -21.92 -4.01
CA TYR A 159 -9.68 -21.45 -3.83
C TYR A 159 -8.70 -22.59 -3.54
N ALA A 160 -9.02 -23.54 -2.67
CA ALA A 160 -8.19 -24.71 -2.42
C ALA A 160 -7.99 -25.55 -3.70
N ALA A 161 -9.02 -25.72 -4.53
CA ALA A 161 -8.90 -26.39 -5.82
C ALA A 161 -7.93 -25.65 -6.75
N MET A 162 -8.00 -24.33 -6.83
CA MET A 162 -7.06 -23.50 -7.61
C MET A 162 -5.62 -23.63 -7.10
N VAL A 163 -5.42 -23.69 -5.77
CA VAL A 163 -4.09 -23.97 -5.17
C VAL A 163 -3.59 -25.36 -5.59
N ALA A 164 -4.46 -26.39 -5.52
CA ALA A 164 -4.10 -27.73 -5.95
C ALA A 164 -3.72 -27.78 -7.45
N ASP A 165 -4.36 -26.98 -8.31
CA ASP A 165 -3.98 -26.85 -9.72
C ASP A 165 -2.58 -26.29 -9.87
N ALA A 166 -2.22 -25.26 -9.08
CA ALA A 166 -0.88 -24.68 -9.10
C ALA A 166 0.18 -25.68 -8.62
N VAL A 167 -0.09 -26.41 -7.53
CA VAL A 167 0.82 -27.46 -7.02
C VAL A 167 1.02 -28.53 -8.09
N ARG A 168 -0.07 -29.00 -8.74
CA ARG A 168 0.04 -29.99 -9.82
C ARG A 168 0.83 -29.46 -11.03
N ALA A 169 0.64 -28.19 -11.40
CA ALA A 169 1.40 -27.56 -12.47
C ALA A 169 2.90 -27.49 -12.15
N MET A 170 3.27 -27.16 -10.91
CA MET A 170 4.67 -27.13 -10.47
C MET A 170 5.32 -28.51 -10.37
N ALA A 171 4.53 -29.57 -10.14
CA ALA A 171 5.02 -30.94 -10.04
C ALA A 171 5.33 -31.61 -11.40
N GLN A 172 4.97 -30.98 -12.52
CA GLN A 172 5.28 -31.52 -13.83
C GLN A 172 6.80 -31.54 -14.11
N PRO A 173 7.36 -32.57 -14.75
CA PRO A 173 8.81 -32.70 -14.98
C PRO A 173 9.42 -31.49 -15.71
N GLU A 174 8.66 -30.85 -16.60
CA GLU A 174 9.10 -29.73 -17.43
C GLU A 174 8.64 -28.35 -16.87
N ALA A 175 8.10 -28.35 -15.64
CA ALA A 175 7.58 -27.11 -15.06
C ALA A 175 8.68 -26.09 -14.86
N THR A 176 8.44 -24.89 -15.32
CA THR A 176 9.28 -23.72 -15.04
C THR A 176 8.74 -22.91 -13.86
N LEU A 177 7.42 -22.91 -13.63
CA LEU A 177 6.78 -22.24 -12.50
C LEU A 177 7.32 -22.77 -11.16
N ARG A 178 7.78 -21.87 -10.28
CA ARG A 178 8.35 -22.21 -8.96
C ARG A 178 7.52 -21.70 -7.81
N LYS A 179 6.87 -20.55 -8.02
CA LYS A 179 5.98 -19.91 -7.05
C LYS A 179 4.93 -19.14 -7.81
N VAL A 180 3.70 -19.15 -7.32
CA VAL A 180 2.63 -18.25 -7.75
C VAL A 180 1.87 -17.75 -6.53
N VAL A 181 1.48 -16.49 -6.53
CA VAL A 181 0.59 -15.96 -5.50
C VAL A 181 -0.81 -15.94 -6.08
N LEU A 182 -1.71 -16.68 -5.44
CA LEU A 182 -3.11 -16.79 -5.85
C LEU A 182 -4.02 -16.03 -4.88
N SER A 183 -5.12 -15.48 -5.39
CA SER A 183 -6.07 -14.74 -4.58
C SER A 183 -7.52 -15.05 -4.96
N ARG A 184 -8.43 -14.87 -4.00
CA ARG A 184 -9.87 -14.91 -4.23
C ARG A 184 -10.52 -13.58 -3.90
N PRO A 185 -11.51 -13.12 -4.70
CA PRO A 185 -12.28 -11.92 -4.42
C PRO A 185 -13.42 -12.22 -3.44
N VAL A 186 -13.75 -11.20 -2.64
CA VAL A 186 -14.96 -11.16 -1.80
C VAL A 186 -15.60 -9.79 -1.97
N GLU A 187 -16.91 -9.75 -2.15
CA GLU A 187 -17.69 -8.53 -2.19
C GLU A 187 -18.64 -8.50 -0.97
N VAL A 188 -18.69 -7.34 -0.32
CA VAL A 188 -19.53 -7.13 0.87
C VAL A 188 -20.44 -5.96 0.60
N HIS A 189 -21.75 -6.21 0.64
CA HIS A 189 -22.78 -5.19 0.57
C HIS A 189 -23.10 -4.72 1.99
N LEU A 190 -23.04 -3.41 2.20
CA LEU A 190 -23.23 -2.78 3.50
C LEU A 190 -24.68 -2.33 3.67
N GLY A 191 -25.21 -2.40 4.89
CA GLY A 191 -26.52 -1.91 5.25
C GLY A 191 -26.67 -0.38 5.25
N GLY A 192 -25.59 0.35 4.90
CA GLY A 192 -25.54 1.81 4.79
C GLY A 192 -24.18 2.26 4.34
N ALA A 193 -23.99 3.56 4.08
CA ALA A 193 -22.72 4.11 3.64
C ALA A 193 -21.63 3.96 4.73
N LEU A 194 -20.44 3.52 4.31
CA LEU A 194 -19.29 3.39 5.19
C LEU A 194 -18.71 4.75 5.55
N SER A 195 -18.51 5.02 6.83
CA SER A 195 -17.61 6.10 7.25
C SER A 195 -16.16 5.67 7.02
N LEU A 196 -15.57 6.11 5.91
CA LEU A 196 -14.19 5.79 5.55
C LEU A 196 -13.20 6.27 6.63
N ALA A 197 -13.39 7.49 7.18
CA ALA A 197 -12.56 8.02 8.26
C ALA A 197 -12.59 7.13 9.51
N ALA A 198 -13.77 6.62 9.90
CA ALA A 198 -13.89 5.69 11.01
C ALA A 198 -13.20 4.34 10.72
N ALA A 199 -13.29 3.83 9.50
CA ALA A 199 -12.61 2.61 9.08
C ALA A 199 -11.08 2.77 9.12
N LEU A 200 -10.55 3.89 8.61
CA LEU A 200 -9.12 4.20 8.63
C LEU A 200 -8.59 4.34 10.07
N ARG A 201 -9.34 4.99 10.98
CA ARG A 201 -8.99 5.05 12.40
C ARG A 201 -8.89 3.67 13.04
N ARG A 202 -9.84 2.77 12.75
CA ARG A 202 -9.80 1.38 13.26
C ARG A 202 -8.63 0.58 12.69
N LEU A 203 -8.34 0.74 11.39
CA LEU A 203 -7.16 0.13 10.75
C LEU A 203 -5.88 0.60 11.43
N ARG A 204 -5.72 1.91 11.63
CA ARG A 204 -4.53 2.47 12.30
C ARG A 204 -4.37 1.97 13.74
N ALA A 205 -5.45 1.93 14.49
CA ALA A 205 -5.44 1.43 15.86
C ALA A 205 -5.14 -0.08 15.94
N GLY A 206 -5.63 -0.87 14.97
CA GLY A 206 -5.42 -2.31 14.91
C GLY A 206 -4.05 -2.73 14.36
N GLU A 207 -3.46 -1.92 13.48
CA GLU A 207 -2.21 -2.22 12.77
C GLU A 207 -1.23 -1.03 12.84
N PRO A 208 -0.73 -0.68 14.04
CA PRO A 208 0.06 0.54 14.27
C PRO A 208 1.42 0.56 13.56
N ASN A 209 1.90 -0.59 13.09
CA ASN A 209 3.16 -0.74 12.36
C ASN A 209 2.98 -0.81 10.85
N CYS A 210 1.72 -0.76 10.36
CA CYS A 210 1.42 -0.75 8.93
C CYS A 210 1.32 0.69 8.40
N THR A 211 1.45 0.81 7.09
CA THR A 211 1.10 2.05 6.38
C THR A 211 -0.39 2.06 6.11
N ILE A 212 -1.09 3.01 6.69
CA ILE A 212 -2.50 3.27 6.42
C ILE A 212 -2.58 4.16 5.18
N PHE A 213 -3.40 3.77 4.23
CA PHE A 213 -3.56 4.54 3.00
C PHE A 213 -5.01 4.62 2.56
N SER A 214 -5.31 5.69 1.83
CA SER A 214 -6.57 5.90 1.13
C SER A 214 -6.31 6.68 -0.14
N MET A 215 -6.66 6.10 -1.29
CA MET A 215 -6.36 6.66 -2.61
C MET A 215 -7.60 6.59 -3.51
N PRO A 216 -7.91 7.66 -4.27
CA PRO A 216 -8.96 7.60 -5.26
C PRO A 216 -8.54 6.67 -6.41
N VAL A 217 -9.48 5.87 -6.85
CA VAL A 217 -9.34 4.98 -8.01
C VAL A 217 -10.59 5.12 -8.90
N PRO A 218 -10.56 4.74 -10.19
CA PRO A 218 -11.69 4.96 -11.09
C PRO A 218 -13.04 4.42 -10.57
N ALA A 219 -13.02 3.34 -9.80
CA ALA A 219 -14.23 2.70 -9.28
C ALA A 219 -14.52 3.03 -7.80
N GLY A 220 -14.02 4.15 -7.26
CA GLY A 220 -14.23 4.60 -5.89
C GLY A 220 -12.94 4.88 -5.12
N THR A 221 -12.80 4.32 -3.93
CA THR A 221 -11.62 4.54 -3.06
C THR A 221 -10.95 3.22 -2.70
N PHE A 222 -9.65 3.13 -2.94
CA PHE A 222 -8.81 2.01 -2.51
C PHE A 222 -8.08 2.37 -1.22
N PHE A 223 -8.29 1.59 -0.15
CA PHE A 223 -7.76 1.89 1.17
C PHE A 223 -7.35 0.62 1.91
N GLY A 224 -6.49 0.77 2.93
CA GLY A 224 -6.04 -0.38 3.69
C GLY A 224 -4.90 -0.06 4.67
N ALA A 225 -4.28 -1.15 5.18
CA ALA A 225 -3.16 -1.13 6.11
C ALA A 225 -2.04 -2.05 5.58
N SER A 226 -1.17 -1.52 4.75
CA SER A 226 -0.10 -2.31 4.14
C SER A 226 1.08 -2.49 5.09
N PRO A 227 1.53 -3.74 5.30
CA PRO A 227 2.72 -4.04 6.08
C PRO A 227 4.00 -4.01 5.25
N GLU A 228 3.93 -4.03 3.91
CA GLU A 228 5.05 -4.39 3.04
C GLU A 228 5.56 -3.19 2.24
N LEU A 229 6.80 -2.78 2.54
CA LEU A 229 7.50 -1.73 1.80
C LEU A 229 8.12 -2.34 0.52
N LEU A 230 7.59 -1.93 -0.63
CA LEU A 230 8.13 -2.32 -1.91
C LEU A 230 9.44 -1.59 -2.21
N VAL A 231 9.42 -0.26 -2.12
CA VAL A 231 10.64 0.56 -2.26
C VAL A 231 10.43 1.94 -1.65
N ALA A 232 11.46 2.45 -0.98
CA ALA A 232 11.58 3.85 -0.58
C ALA A 232 12.90 4.42 -1.08
N ARG A 233 12.87 5.71 -1.46
CA ARG A 233 14.05 6.51 -1.75
C ARG A 233 14.00 7.78 -0.91
N HIS A 234 15.07 8.05 -0.16
CA HIS A 234 15.27 9.26 0.63
C HIS A 234 16.66 9.82 0.33
N GLY A 235 16.75 10.81 -0.54
CA GLY A 235 18.02 11.31 -1.06
C GLY A 235 18.77 10.22 -1.81
N THR A 236 19.93 9.80 -1.32
CA THR A 236 20.72 8.70 -1.90
C THR A 236 20.42 7.34 -1.28
N LYS A 237 19.64 7.27 -0.20
CA LYS A 237 19.30 6.01 0.44
C LYS A 237 18.11 5.36 -0.26
N VAL A 238 18.22 4.06 -0.52
CA VAL A 238 17.11 3.21 -0.99
C VAL A 238 16.88 2.08 -0.01
N SER A 239 15.63 1.73 0.21
CA SER A 239 15.27 0.59 1.04
C SER A 239 14.07 -0.16 0.50
N SER A 240 14.00 -1.45 0.84
CA SER A 240 12.86 -2.34 0.60
C SER A 240 12.71 -3.26 1.80
N HIS A 241 11.49 -3.68 2.11
CA HIS A 241 11.24 -4.62 3.19
C HIS A 241 10.19 -5.65 2.78
N PRO A 242 10.58 -6.62 1.93
CA PRO A 242 9.69 -7.69 1.51
C PRO A 242 9.32 -8.60 2.68
N LEU A 243 8.07 -9.09 2.61
CA LEU A 243 7.50 -10.05 3.54
C LEU A 243 7.03 -11.27 2.76
N ALA A 244 7.44 -12.48 3.18
CA ALA A 244 6.93 -13.73 2.61
C ALA A 244 7.15 -14.88 3.61
N GLY A 245 6.36 -15.96 3.45
CA GLY A 245 6.23 -16.97 4.48
C GLY A 245 5.36 -16.44 5.63
N THR A 246 4.34 -17.20 6.01
CA THR A 246 3.32 -16.72 6.95
C THR A 246 2.96 -17.81 7.95
N VAL A 247 2.69 -17.41 9.19
CA VAL A 247 1.97 -18.24 10.16
C VAL A 247 0.93 -17.40 10.89
N PRO A 248 -0.23 -17.97 11.25
CA PRO A 248 -1.16 -17.33 12.17
C PRO A 248 -0.48 -17.08 13.53
N ARG A 249 -0.90 -16.00 14.21
CA ARG A 249 -0.49 -15.74 15.60
C ARG A 249 -1.15 -16.75 16.52
N GLY A 250 -0.43 -17.12 17.58
CA GLY A 250 -0.99 -17.98 18.63
C GLY A 250 -1.91 -17.21 19.59
N ASP A 251 -2.92 -17.88 20.13
CA ASP A 251 -3.90 -17.29 21.06
C ASP A 251 -3.31 -16.92 22.42
N THR A 252 -2.16 -17.47 22.76
CA THR A 252 -1.40 -17.17 23.98
C THR A 252 0.03 -16.77 23.65
N ALA A 253 0.71 -16.06 24.55
CA ALA A 253 2.11 -15.67 24.36
C ALA A 253 3.03 -16.88 24.10
N ARG A 254 2.73 -18.03 24.70
CA ARG A 254 3.50 -19.26 24.51
C ARG A 254 3.29 -19.84 23.11
N THR A 255 2.03 -20.04 22.69
CA THR A 255 1.72 -20.59 21.36
C THR A 255 2.17 -19.67 20.25
N ASP A 256 2.14 -18.35 20.47
CA ASP A 256 2.65 -17.35 19.54
C ASP A 256 4.18 -17.42 19.38
N ALA A 257 4.92 -17.55 20.49
CA ALA A 257 6.37 -17.72 20.44
C ALA A 257 6.79 -19.05 19.78
N ASP A 258 6.00 -20.12 19.96
CA ASP A 258 6.22 -21.39 19.28
C ASP A 258 5.98 -21.25 17.76
N ALA A 259 4.87 -20.65 17.34
CA ALA A 259 4.57 -20.40 15.94
C ALA A 259 5.63 -19.54 15.23
N GLN A 260 6.14 -18.51 15.91
CA GLN A 260 7.22 -17.67 15.37
C GLN A 260 8.55 -18.43 15.24
N ARG A 261 8.87 -19.31 16.18
CA ARG A 261 10.07 -20.17 16.09
C ARG A 261 9.94 -21.18 14.95
N ASP A 262 8.77 -21.80 14.78
CA ASP A 262 8.49 -22.73 13.70
C ASP A 262 8.59 -22.03 12.34
N LEU A 263 8.06 -20.80 12.21
CA LEU A 263 8.22 -19.99 11.02
C LEU A 263 9.70 -19.73 10.70
N ALA A 264 10.48 -19.29 11.67
CA ALA A 264 11.91 -19.02 11.49
C ALA A 264 12.70 -20.26 11.08
N GLY A 265 12.32 -21.45 11.58
CA GLY A 265 12.94 -22.75 11.27
C GLY A 265 12.42 -23.41 9.99
N SER A 266 11.31 -22.94 9.41
CA SER A 266 10.65 -23.57 8.27
C SER A 266 11.45 -23.42 6.98
N THR A 267 11.93 -24.54 6.43
CA THR A 267 12.64 -24.57 5.14
C THR A 267 11.74 -24.13 3.99
N LYS A 268 10.44 -24.50 3.98
CA LYS A 268 9.44 -24.05 3.00
C LYS A 268 9.32 -22.54 3.01
N ASN A 269 9.04 -21.94 4.17
CA ASN A 269 8.83 -20.49 4.28
C ASN A 269 10.10 -19.71 3.97
N ARG A 270 11.27 -20.21 4.36
CA ARG A 270 12.56 -19.60 4.02
C ARG A 270 12.85 -19.64 2.52
N ALA A 271 12.55 -20.75 1.84
CA ALA A 271 12.70 -20.87 0.40
C ALA A 271 11.74 -19.93 -0.34
N GLU A 272 10.48 -19.84 0.10
CA GLU A 272 9.51 -18.90 -0.43
C GLU A 272 9.99 -17.43 -0.30
N HIS A 273 10.47 -17.07 0.89
CA HIS A 273 10.96 -15.73 1.18
C HIS A 273 12.21 -15.39 0.36
N ARG A 274 13.10 -16.35 0.15
CA ARG A 274 14.33 -16.18 -0.62
C ARG A 274 14.04 -15.74 -2.06
N TYR A 275 13.02 -16.30 -2.73
CA TYR A 275 12.64 -15.86 -4.07
C TYR A 275 12.32 -14.36 -4.14
N VAL A 276 11.70 -13.83 -3.08
CA VAL A 276 11.35 -12.41 -3.03
C VAL A 276 12.58 -11.53 -2.81
N VAL A 277 13.41 -11.90 -1.86
CA VAL A 277 14.66 -11.16 -1.53
C VAL A 277 15.58 -11.12 -2.75
N ASP A 278 15.80 -12.25 -3.42
CA ASP A 278 16.68 -12.33 -4.59
C ASP A 278 16.15 -11.49 -5.76
N ALA A 279 14.84 -11.50 -6.00
CA ALA A 279 14.24 -10.68 -7.05
C ALA A 279 14.38 -9.17 -6.78
N ILE A 280 14.20 -8.75 -5.52
CA ILE A 280 14.37 -7.34 -5.13
C ILE A 280 15.85 -6.94 -5.22
N ALA A 281 16.75 -7.78 -4.73
CA ALA A 281 18.19 -7.53 -4.82
C ALA A 281 18.66 -7.41 -6.28
N ALA A 282 18.19 -8.28 -7.16
CA ALA A 282 18.47 -8.21 -8.60
C ALA A 282 17.88 -6.95 -9.25
N GLY A 283 16.69 -6.51 -8.82
CA GLY A 283 16.03 -5.30 -9.34
C GLY A 283 16.69 -4.00 -8.89
N LEU A 284 17.15 -3.91 -7.63
CA LEU A 284 17.78 -2.72 -7.06
C LEU A 284 19.29 -2.64 -7.33
N GLY A 285 19.98 -3.78 -7.42
CA GLY A 285 21.42 -3.85 -7.58
C GLY A 285 21.99 -2.94 -8.67
N PRO A 286 21.40 -2.89 -9.90
CA PRO A 286 21.91 -2.03 -10.97
C PRO A 286 21.89 -0.52 -10.68
N PHE A 287 21.13 -0.08 -9.67
CA PHE A 287 21.01 1.34 -9.29
C PHE A 287 21.88 1.69 -8.09
N CYS A 288 22.35 0.70 -7.33
CA CYS A 288 23.07 0.91 -6.09
C CYS A 288 24.59 0.73 -6.27
N GLU A 289 25.38 1.61 -5.66
CA GLU A 289 26.82 1.39 -5.48
C GLU A 289 27.06 0.36 -4.37
N GLU A 290 26.21 0.37 -3.35
CA GLU A 290 26.22 -0.54 -2.23
C GLU A 290 24.79 -1.02 -1.95
N LEU A 291 24.58 -2.32 -1.80
CA LEU A 291 23.31 -2.92 -1.43
C LEU A 291 23.55 -3.99 -0.36
N SER A 292 23.06 -3.73 0.84
CA SER A 292 23.07 -4.68 1.95
C SER A 292 21.85 -5.58 1.87
N VAL A 293 22.09 -6.88 1.81
CA VAL A 293 21.06 -7.92 1.78
C VAL A 293 21.35 -8.91 2.92
N PRO A 294 20.66 -8.79 4.05
CA PRO A 294 20.81 -9.74 5.17
C PRO A 294 20.56 -11.18 4.71
N THR A 295 21.43 -12.10 5.13
CA THR A 295 21.34 -13.52 4.79
C THR A 295 20.20 -14.22 5.53
N GLU A 296 19.91 -13.78 6.76
CA GLU A 296 18.87 -14.34 7.62
C GLU A 296 17.70 -13.38 7.71
N PRO A 297 16.45 -13.85 7.46
CA PRO A 297 15.25 -13.07 7.69
C PRO A 297 14.97 -12.92 9.18
N SER A 298 14.30 -11.84 9.55
CA SER A 298 13.69 -11.66 10.86
C SER A 298 12.21 -12.06 10.84
N VAL A 299 11.66 -12.40 12.02
CA VAL A 299 10.21 -12.57 12.16
C VAL A 299 9.59 -11.22 12.43
N VAL A 300 8.61 -10.85 11.61
CA VAL A 300 7.85 -9.60 11.72
C VAL A 300 6.41 -9.94 12.08
N ALA A 301 6.02 -9.57 13.30
CA ALA A 301 4.69 -9.88 13.84
C ALA A 301 3.71 -8.73 13.62
N PHE A 302 2.52 -9.05 13.11
CA PHE A 302 1.35 -8.18 12.99
C PHE A 302 0.24 -8.68 13.93
N ARG A 303 -0.92 -8.09 13.89
CA ARG A 303 -2.02 -8.45 14.79
C ARG A 303 -2.43 -9.92 14.70
N SER A 304 -2.64 -10.43 13.49
CA SER A 304 -3.21 -11.77 13.24
C SER A 304 -2.23 -12.79 12.68
N VAL A 305 -1.11 -12.35 12.13
CA VAL A 305 -0.10 -13.20 11.48
C VAL A 305 1.30 -12.72 11.76
N ALA A 306 2.28 -13.62 11.60
CA ALA A 306 3.71 -13.29 11.52
C ALA A 306 4.26 -13.69 10.16
N HIS A 307 5.21 -12.91 9.66
CA HIS A 307 5.91 -13.13 8.38
C HIS A 307 7.43 -13.21 8.60
N LEU A 308 8.14 -13.83 7.67
CA LEU A 308 9.56 -13.58 7.49
C LEU A 308 9.73 -12.26 6.74
N GLY A 309 10.65 -11.42 7.23
CA GLY A 309 10.98 -10.13 6.61
C GLY A 309 12.49 -9.95 6.49
N THR A 310 12.94 -9.36 5.40
CA THR A 310 14.35 -8.98 5.18
C THR A 310 14.41 -7.52 4.76
N ARG A 311 15.09 -6.67 5.54
CA ARG A 311 15.26 -5.27 5.20
C ARG A 311 16.50 -5.10 4.33
N LEU A 312 16.28 -4.79 3.05
CA LEU A 312 17.34 -4.42 2.12
C LEU A 312 17.57 -2.91 2.23
N GLU A 313 18.83 -2.50 2.30
CA GLU A 313 19.21 -1.10 2.34
C GLU A 313 20.37 -0.86 1.38
N GLY A 314 20.31 0.21 0.59
CA GLY A 314 21.34 0.54 -0.37
C GLY A 314 21.62 2.03 -0.47
N ARG A 315 22.71 2.35 -1.13
CA ARG A 315 23.10 3.71 -1.52
C ARG A 315 23.12 3.79 -3.04
N LEU A 316 22.34 4.73 -3.58
CA LEU A 316 22.28 4.96 -5.02
C LEU A 316 23.62 5.41 -5.57
N GLY A 317 23.93 5.01 -6.80
CA GLY A 317 25.08 5.47 -7.54
C GLY A 317 24.95 6.91 -8.03
N ALA A 318 25.96 7.36 -8.77
CA ALA A 318 26.05 8.74 -9.26
C ALA A 318 24.91 9.14 -10.23
N ARG A 319 24.24 8.16 -10.88
CA ARG A 319 23.10 8.43 -11.75
C ARG A 319 21.88 8.83 -10.91
N PRO A 320 21.28 10.01 -11.18
CA PRO A 320 20.03 10.40 -10.51
C PRO A 320 18.90 9.44 -10.91
N VAL A 321 18.27 8.82 -9.93
CA VAL A 321 17.17 7.86 -10.13
C VAL A 321 16.06 8.19 -9.15
N GLY A 322 14.83 8.42 -9.64
CA GLY A 322 13.66 8.63 -8.81
C GLY A 322 13.02 7.31 -8.31
N VAL A 323 12.23 7.40 -7.27
CA VAL A 323 11.55 6.22 -6.67
C VAL A 323 10.70 5.45 -7.69
N LEU A 324 10.05 6.13 -8.64
CA LEU A 324 9.24 5.47 -9.68
C LEU A 324 10.10 4.67 -10.67
N GLU A 325 11.33 5.10 -10.93
CA GLU A 325 12.27 4.35 -11.76
C GLU A 325 12.76 3.08 -11.03
N LEU A 326 12.99 3.18 -9.70
CA LEU A 326 13.33 2.03 -8.86
C LEU A 326 12.16 1.04 -8.74
N LEU A 327 10.93 1.52 -8.69
CA LEU A 327 9.72 0.72 -8.61
C LEU A 327 9.55 -0.20 -9.83
N ARG A 328 9.90 0.29 -11.03
CA ARG A 328 9.62 -0.38 -12.31
C ARG A 328 10.16 -1.82 -12.41
N PRO A 329 11.42 -2.12 -12.09
CA PRO A 329 11.93 -3.49 -12.16
C PRO A 329 11.38 -4.39 -11.05
N LEU A 330 10.87 -3.84 -9.96
CA LEU A 330 10.41 -4.60 -8.80
C LEU A 330 8.99 -5.13 -8.95
N HIS A 331 8.09 -4.34 -9.53
CA HIS A 331 6.67 -4.70 -9.57
C HIS A 331 6.30 -5.53 -10.83
N PRO A 332 5.48 -6.60 -10.67
CA PRO A 332 5.14 -7.24 -9.40
C PRO A 332 6.28 -8.13 -8.86
N THR A 333 6.47 -8.11 -7.54
CA THR A 333 7.44 -8.98 -6.87
C THR A 333 6.94 -10.42 -6.79
N PRO A 334 7.83 -11.41 -6.52
CA PRO A 334 7.39 -12.77 -6.21
C PRO A 334 6.54 -12.90 -4.93
N ALA A 335 6.45 -11.86 -4.10
CA ALA A 335 5.56 -11.83 -2.93
C ALA A 335 4.08 -11.68 -3.31
N VAL A 336 3.78 -11.14 -4.50
CA VAL A 336 2.41 -10.90 -4.97
C VAL A 336 2.12 -11.44 -6.37
N GLY A 337 3.14 -11.71 -7.17
CA GLY A 337 3.04 -12.33 -8.49
C GLY A 337 3.48 -13.80 -8.46
N GLY A 338 4.78 -13.99 -8.40
CA GLY A 338 5.42 -15.31 -8.40
C GLY A 338 6.72 -15.32 -9.18
N THR A 339 7.26 -16.53 -9.40
CA THR A 339 8.54 -16.71 -10.08
C THR A 339 8.56 -18.03 -10.90
N PRO A 340 9.08 -18.02 -12.13
CA PRO A 340 9.42 -16.83 -12.92
C PRO A 340 8.19 -15.95 -13.17
N ARG A 341 8.41 -14.64 -13.35
CA ARG A 341 7.31 -13.65 -13.43
C ARG A 341 6.34 -13.91 -14.59
N PRO A 342 6.78 -14.17 -15.85
CA PRO A 342 5.86 -14.39 -16.97
C PRO A 342 4.92 -15.59 -16.76
N GLU A 343 5.46 -16.71 -16.29
CA GLU A 343 4.70 -17.94 -16.05
C GLU A 343 3.71 -17.77 -14.91
N ALA A 344 4.13 -17.10 -13.83
CA ALA A 344 3.26 -16.81 -12.70
C ALA A 344 2.09 -15.89 -13.11
N LEU A 345 2.34 -14.82 -13.86
CA LEU A 345 1.29 -13.92 -14.34
C LEU A 345 0.35 -14.61 -15.32
N SER A 346 0.86 -15.49 -16.18
CA SER A 346 0.02 -16.30 -17.09
C SER A 346 -0.88 -17.24 -16.30
N PHE A 347 -0.35 -17.88 -15.25
CA PHE A 347 -1.14 -18.76 -14.39
C PHE A 347 -2.24 -17.98 -13.65
N ILE A 348 -1.91 -16.83 -13.08
CA ILE A 348 -2.87 -15.92 -12.42
C ILE A 348 -4.00 -15.55 -13.38
N ALA A 349 -3.67 -15.08 -14.57
CA ALA A 349 -4.65 -14.65 -15.57
C ALA A 349 -5.59 -15.78 -16.03
N GLY A 350 -5.12 -17.03 -16.01
CA GLY A 350 -5.91 -18.19 -16.42
C GLY A 350 -6.78 -18.82 -15.32
N HIS A 351 -6.52 -18.51 -14.06
CA HIS A 351 -7.14 -19.23 -12.92
C HIS A 351 -7.87 -18.33 -11.93
N GLU A 352 -7.45 -17.07 -11.74
CA GLU A 352 -8.15 -16.18 -10.81
C GLU A 352 -9.49 -15.68 -11.36
N ALA A 353 -10.46 -15.54 -10.48
CA ALA A 353 -11.74 -14.91 -10.82
C ALA A 353 -11.59 -13.39 -10.91
N GLY A 354 -11.74 -12.84 -12.12
CA GLY A 354 -11.71 -11.41 -12.42
C GLY A 354 -10.33 -10.76 -12.22
N GLU A 355 -10.25 -9.49 -12.57
CA GLU A 355 -9.03 -8.71 -12.46
C GLU A 355 -8.72 -8.32 -11.02
N ARG A 356 -7.44 -8.18 -10.70
CA ARG A 356 -6.98 -7.72 -9.38
C ARG A 356 -7.21 -6.22 -9.14
N GLY A 357 -7.33 -5.44 -10.21
CA GLY A 357 -7.42 -3.99 -10.12
C GLY A 357 -6.19 -3.41 -9.38
N HIS A 358 -6.43 -2.71 -8.28
CA HIS A 358 -5.37 -2.09 -7.46
C HIS A 358 -4.86 -3.03 -6.33
N TRP A 359 -5.56 -4.13 -6.07
CA TRP A 359 -5.08 -5.10 -5.08
C TRP A 359 -3.73 -5.70 -5.50
N ALA A 360 -2.77 -5.72 -4.56
CA ALA A 360 -1.37 -6.10 -4.77
C ALA A 360 -0.59 -5.19 -5.74
N GLY A 361 -1.20 -4.11 -6.23
CA GLY A 361 -0.51 -3.05 -6.97
C GLY A 361 0.26 -2.12 -6.02
N PRO A 362 1.16 -1.28 -6.54
CA PRO A 362 1.89 -0.30 -5.74
C PRO A 362 0.96 0.81 -5.23
N VAL A 363 1.14 1.22 -3.97
CA VAL A 363 0.45 2.37 -3.37
C VAL A 363 1.44 3.23 -2.62
N GLY A 364 1.41 4.55 -2.85
CA GLY A 364 2.43 5.40 -2.24
C GLY A 364 2.44 6.82 -2.76
N TRP A 365 3.63 7.43 -2.68
CA TRP A 365 3.84 8.81 -3.05
C TRP A 365 5.22 9.04 -3.69
N VAL A 366 5.32 10.14 -4.44
CA VAL A 366 6.56 10.67 -5.00
C VAL A 366 6.58 12.19 -4.88
N GLY A 367 7.71 12.77 -4.49
CA GLY A 367 7.97 14.22 -4.45
C GLY A 367 8.75 14.72 -5.65
N ALA A 368 8.82 16.04 -5.80
CA ALA A 368 9.49 16.71 -6.93
C ALA A 368 10.98 16.34 -7.06
N GLY A 369 11.67 16.07 -5.95
CA GLY A 369 13.07 15.60 -5.93
C GLY A 369 13.28 14.13 -6.28
N GLY A 370 12.21 13.41 -6.58
CA GLY A 370 12.22 11.97 -6.86
C GLY A 370 12.25 11.07 -5.61
N ASP A 371 12.27 11.65 -4.41
CA ASP A 371 12.04 10.91 -3.17
C ASP A 371 10.62 10.36 -3.11
N GLY A 372 10.41 9.31 -2.35
CA GLY A 372 9.08 8.72 -2.22
C GLY A 372 9.11 7.34 -1.59
N GLU A 373 7.93 6.84 -1.30
CA GLU A 373 7.72 5.52 -0.70
C GLU A 373 6.53 4.84 -1.36
N TRP A 374 6.72 3.58 -1.72
CA TRP A 374 5.71 2.75 -2.35
C TRP A 374 5.58 1.44 -1.61
N MET A 375 4.38 1.17 -1.11
CA MET A 375 3.98 -0.06 -0.46
C MET A 375 3.32 -1.01 -1.45
N ILE A 376 3.15 -2.26 -1.08
CA ILE A 376 2.28 -3.18 -1.82
C ILE A 376 0.85 -3.03 -1.29
N GLY A 377 -0.13 -2.81 -2.18
CA GLY A 377 -1.54 -2.58 -1.84
C GLY A 377 -2.26 -3.87 -1.42
N ILE A 378 -1.84 -4.45 -0.31
CA ILE A 378 -2.46 -5.61 0.33
C ILE A 378 -3.08 -5.23 1.68
N ARG A 379 -3.84 -6.14 2.30
CA ARG A 379 -4.62 -5.84 3.51
C ARG A 379 -5.51 -4.62 3.26
N SER A 380 -6.27 -4.69 2.19
CA SER A 380 -6.96 -3.56 1.58
C SER A 380 -8.34 -3.93 1.09
N ALA A 381 -9.16 -2.90 0.92
CA ALA A 381 -10.46 -2.97 0.30
C ALA A 381 -10.64 -1.82 -0.70
N GLN A 382 -11.50 -2.02 -1.69
CA GLN A 382 -11.99 -0.98 -2.57
C GLN A 382 -13.44 -0.70 -2.22
N LEU A 383 -13.72 0.54 -1.82
CA LEU A 383 -15.08 1.05 -1.57
C LEU A 383 -15.59 1.66 -2.87
N ASP A 384 -16.81 1.32 -3.26
CA ASP A 384 -17.46 1.94 -4.40
C ASP A 384 -17.78 3.43 -4.18
N ALA A 385 -18.13 4.14 -5.23
CA ALA A 385 -18.41 5.57 -5.16
C ALA A 385 -19.66 5.91 -4.31
N ASN A 386 -20.57 4.96 -4.11
CA ASN A 386 -21.76 5.14 -3.29
C ASN A 386 -21.49 4.87 -1.80
N GLY A 387 -20.32 4.32 -1.47
CA GLY A 387 -19.94 3.99 -0.10
C GLY A 387 -20.64 2.77 0.48
N THR A 388 -21.26 1.91 -0.34
CA THR A 388 -22.11 0.79 0.11
C THR A 388 -21.60 -0.59 -0.29
N THR A 389 -20.58 -0.67 -1.14
CA THR A 389 -20.01 -1.94 -1.58
C THR A 389 -18.50 -1.95 -1.38
N LEU A 390 -18.02 -2.97 -0.66
CA LEU A 390 -16.60 -3.25 -0.47
C LEU A 390 -16.17 -4.43 -1.33
N ARG A 391 -15.08 -4.26 -2.08
CA ARG A 391 -14.40 -5.36 -2.76
C ARG A 391 -13.06 -5.61 -2.08
N LEU A 392 -12.86 -6.84 -1.63
CA LEU A 392 -11.65 -7.30 -0.98
C LEU A 392 -11.04 -8.43 -1.78
N ARG A 393 -9.74 -8.62 -1.64
CA ARG A 393 -9.04 -9.83 -2.09
C ARG A 393 -8.04 -10.26 -1.02
N ALA A 394 -7.86 -11.57 -0.87
CA ALA A 394 -6.72 -12.12 -0.16
C ALA A 394 -6.33 -13.48 -0.73
N GLY A 395 -5.12 -13.86 -0.42
CA GLY A 395 -4.55 -15.12 -0.86
C GLY A 395 -3.14 -15.31 -0.30
N GLY A 396 -2.44 -16.29 -0.83
CA GLY A 396 -1.12 -16.72 -0.36
C GLY A 396 -0.18 -17.11 -1.48
N GLY A 397 1.09 -17.23 -1.12
CA GLY A 397 2.14 -17.74 -1.99
C GLY A 397 2.11 -19.27 -2.05
N VAL A 398 1.87 -19.82 -3.22
CA VAL A 398 1.83 -21.26 -3.49
C VAL A 398 3.16 -21.70 -4.06
N VAL A 399 3.74 -22.75 -3.48
CA VAL A 399 4.93 -23.48 -3.94
C VAL A 399 4.60 -24.97 -4.08
N ALA A 400 5.51 -25.76 -4.62
CA ALA A 400 5.26 -27.18 -4.88
C ALA A 400 4.80 -27.98 -3.65
N ASP A 401 5.28 -27.60 -2.45
CA ASP A 401 4.95 -28.25 -1.18
C ASP A 401 3.80 -27.57 -0.42
N SER A 402 3.02 -26.70 -1.07
CA SER A 402 1.87 -26.06 -0.44
C SER A 402 0.72 -27.03 -0.23
N ASP A 403 0.07 -26.95 0.94
CA ASP A 403 -1.16 -27.66 1.27
C ASP A 403 -2.37 -26.77 0.91
N PRO A 404 -3.28 -27.20 0.02
CA PRO A 404 -4.40 -26.39 -0.46
C PRO A 404 -5.34 -25.90 0.65
N ASP A 405 -5.62 -26.73 1.64
CA ASP A 405 -6.54 -26.37 2.73
C ASP A 405 -5.89 -25.38 3.70
N ALA A 406 -4.59 -25.54 3.96
CA ALA A 406 -3.83 -24.59 4.77
C ALA A 406 -3.75 -23.21 4.10
N GLU A 407 -3.49 -23.16 2.79
CA GLU A 407 -3.46 -21.90 2.03
C GLU A 407 -4.84 -21.21 2.01
N ALA A 408 -5.94 -22.00 1.91
CA ALA A 408 -7.30 -21.46 1.99
C ALA A 408 -7.62 -20.89 3.38
N ALA A 409 -7.20 -21.56 4.44
CA ALA A 409 -7.34 -21.06 5.81
C ALA A 409 -6.55 -19.77 6.04
N GLU A 410 -5.32 -19.68 5.51
CA GLU A 410 -4.49 -18.47 5.58
C GLU A 410 -5.14 -17.30 4.85
N ALA A 411 -5.70 -17.52 3.65
CA ALA A 411 -6.42 -16.51 2.89
C ALA A 411 -7.62 -15.96 3.68
N ASN A 412 -8.37 -16.82 4.36
CA ASN A 412 -9.50 -16.42 5.21
C ASN A 412 -9.05 -15.52 6.39
N VAL A 413 -7.96 -15.87 7.06
CA VAL A 413 -7.40 -15.04 8.14
C VAL A 413 -7.00 -13.65 7.64
N LYS A 414 -6.39 -13.57 6.46
CA LYS A 414 -6.01 -12.30 5.83
C LYS A 414 -7.23 -11.45 5.45
N LEU A 415 -8.30 -12.06 4.92
CA LEU A 415 -9.56 -11.37 4.64
C LEU A 415 -10.19 -10.84 5.91
N ALA A 416 -10.26 -11.67 6.95
CA ALA A 416 -10.85 -11.33 8.23
C ALA A 416 -10.20 -10.08 8.86
N THR A 417 -8.88 -9.95 8.77
CA THR A 417 -8.14 -8.80 9.32
C THR A 417 -8.64 -7.46 8.79
N VAL A 418 -8.86 -7.35 7.48
CA VAL A 418 -9.37 -6.12 6.88
C VAL A 418 -10.86 -5.97 7.11
N LEU A 419 -11.61 -7.05 6.91
CA LEU A 419 -13.06 -7.02 7.01
C LEU A 419 -13.51 -6.62 8.40
N ASP A 420 -12.95 -7.20 9.47
CA ASP A 420 -13.31 -6.88 10.85
C ASP A 420 -12.90 -5.45 11.27
N ALA A 421 -11.83 -4.91 10.69
CA ALA A 421 -11.48 -3.51 10.92
C ALA A 421 -12.49 -2.55 10.28
N VAL A 422 -13.07 -2.93 9.14
CA VAL A 422 -14.02 -2.10 8.39
C VAL A 422 -15.45 -2.35 8.85
N VAL A 423 -15.83 -3.62 8.98
CA VAL A 423 -17.17 -4.10 9.39
C VAL A 423 -17.00 -5.11 10.53
N PRO A 424 -16.94 -4.66 11.78
CA PRO A 424 -16.70 -5.53 12.92
C PRO A 424 -17.66 -6.74 12.98
N GLY A 425 -17.09 -7.93 13.14
CA GLY A 425 -17.85 -9.18 13.21
C GLY A 425 -18.27 -9.79 11.88
N ALA A 426 -17.99 -9.16 10.75
CA ALA A 426 -18.38 -9.70 9.44
C ALA A 426 -17.52 -10.90 9.02
N SER A 427 -16.33 -11.09 9.57
CA SER A 427 -15.45 -12.23 9.27
C SER A 427 -16.05 -13.59 9.62
N VAL A 428 -17.03 -13.64 10.51
CA VAL A 428 -17.75 -14.87 10.87
C VAL A 428 -18.45 -15.49 9.65
N GLN A 429 -18.84 -14.69 8.67
CA GLN A 429 -19.48 -15.14 7.42
C GLN A 429 -18.52 -15.72 6.39
N LEU A 430 -17.20 -15.62 6.61
CA LEU A 430 -16.16 -16.16 5.72
C LEU A 430 -15.85 -17.65 5.98
N ARG A 431 -16.39 -18.22 7.06
CA ARG A 431 -16.13 -19.59 7.53
C ARG A 431 -17.00 -20.62 6.84
#